data_a1e38b6ed61a5f166cd1e7e3dba8fac7
#
_entry.id   a1e38b6ed61a5f166cd1e7e3dba8fac7
#
_cell.length_a   1.000
_cell.length_b   1.000
_cell.length_c   1.000
_cell.angle_alpha   90.00
_cell.angle_beta   90.00
_cell.angle_gamma   90.00
#
_symmetry.space_group_name_H-M   'P 1'
#
loop_
_entity.id
_entity.type
_entity.pdbx_description
1 polymer ?
#
loop_
_entity_poly.entity_id
_entity_poly.type
_entity_poly.pdbx_seq_one_letter_code
_entity_poly.pdbx_strand_id
1 'polypeptide(L)'
;MDTRYLEYILVLAETGNMTRASEKLFISQPTLSQFLAKQEQEIGSPLFQRINGVYTLTPVGHLYAEYARKVLSLTNMLEKDVQRLSTTSRISIGTSTSRAIQMITSILIDFRKYYPRVEITLSNDNLQVMRNAINKGTVDIAFVTTDSLESHKAESLELKKEEVVFAVPSTHPYCQSLSSKKKHSLTSAQLIKNFGSTPFILQLKGSCIRYLVDAFWGKDFTPLLACSTSHAQSIWDMVASNIGVGFIPTGYAPPAPQITYFSLEPKLYRIHAVLFRKDLITEAPHKYLVDLAVNYAKENWKNF
;
A
#
# COMPACT_ATOMS: atom_id res chain seq x y z
N MET A 1 -21.02 -26.21 -2.78
CA MET A 1 -19.80 -26.14 -1.94
C MET A 1 -20.01 -25.00 -0.97
N ASP A 2 -19.97 -25.25 0.33
CA ASP A 2 -20.14 -24.20 1.34
C ASP A 2 -18.84 -23.38 1.41
N THR A 3 -18.88 -22.11 1.00
CA THR A 3 -17.70 -21.23 0.94
C THR A 3 -17.09 -20.91 2.31
N ARG A 4 -17.83 -21.12 3.41
CA ARG A 4 -17.33 -20.93 4.78
C ARG A 4 -16.11 -21.81 5.08
N TYR A 5 -16.05 -23.00 4.50
CA TYR A 5 -14.91 -23.92 4.69
C TYR A 5 -13.61 -23.39 4.08
N LEU A 6 -13.71 -22.67 2.98
CA LEU A 6 -12.57 -22.03 2.36
C LEU A 6 -11.95 -20.96 3.26
N GLU A 7 -12.80 -20.19 3.92
CA GLU A 7 -12.36 -19.17 4.88
C GLU A 7 -11.66 -19.80 6.09
N TYR A 8 -12.19 -20.93 6.62
CA TYR A 8 -11.59 -21.62 7.75
C TYR A 8 -10.16 -22.08 7.46
N ILE A 9 -9.91 -22.64 6.28
CA ILE A 9 -8.58 -23.05 5.84
C ILE A 9 -7.64 -21.85 5.74
N LEU A 10 -8.11 -20.74 5.17
CA LEU A 10 -7.29 -19.54 5.00
C LEU A 10 -6.94 -18.88 6.34
N VAL A 11 -7.88 -18.80 7.28
CA VAL A 11 -7.63 -18.25 8.63
C VAL A 11 -6.67 -19.14 9.43
N LEU A 12 -6.78 -20.45 9.31
CA LEU A 12 -5.83 -21.37 9.94
C LEU A 12 -4.42 -21.24 9.32
N ALA A 13 -4.33 -21.08 8.00
CA ALA A 13 -3.06 -20.84 7.32
C ALA A 13 -2.38 -19.52 7.73
N GLU A 14 -3.19 -18.49 8.00
CA GLU A 14 -2.70 -17.18 8.45
C GLU A 14 -2.21 -17.21 9.91
N THR A 15 -2.96 -17.88 10.79
CA THR A 15 -2.69 -17.89 12.23
C THR A 15 -1.68 -18.94 12.66
N GLY A 16 -1.56 -20.04 11.90
CA GLY A 16 -0.74 -21.21 12.24
C GLY A 16 -1.14 -21.90 13.54
N ASN A 17 -2.27 -21.52 14.15
CA ASN A 17 -2.71 -21.99 15.45
C ASN A 17 -4.23 -22.24 15.48
N MET A 18 -4.63 -23.47 15.82
CA MET A 18 -6.03 -23.89 15.79
C MET A 18 -6.92 -23.08 16.74
N THR A 19 -6.44 -22.77 17.95
CA THR A 19 -7.18 -21.99 18.93
C THR A 19 -7.39 -20.55 18.47
N ARG A 20 -6.30 -19.89 18.04
CA ARG A 20 -6.40 -18.51 17.49
C ARG A 20 -7.27 -18.43 16.24
N ALA A 21 -7.19 -19.44 15.38
CA ALA A 21 -8.05 -19.51 14.20
C ALA A 21 -9.53 -19.64 14.58
N SER A 22 -9.87 -20.52 15.53
CA SER A 22 -11.25 -20.70 15.99
C SER A 22 -11.81 -19.44 16.67
N GLU A 23 -11.02 -18.74 17.48
CA GLU A 23 -11.39 -17.46 18.07
C GLU A 23 -11.69 -16.40 16.98
N LYS A 24 -10.80 -16.28 15.98
CA LYS A 24 -10.98 -15.34 14.85
C LYS A 24 -12.22 -15.65 14.01
N LEU A 25 -12.60 -16.93 13.93
CA LEU A 25 -13.77 -17.42 13.18
C LEU A 25 -15.06 -17.48 14.02
N PHE A 26 -14.99 -17.15 15.31
CA PHE A 26 -16.13 -17.25 16.25
C PHE A 26 -16.76 -18.64 16.29
N ILE A 27 -15.95 -19.71 16.25
CA ILE A 27 -16.37 -21.10 16.37
C ILE A 27 -15.55 -21.82 17.43
N SER A 28 -16.00 -23.02 17.84
CA SER A 28 -15.22 -23.83 18.76
C SER A 28 -14.02 -24.50 18.07
N GLN A 29 -12.92 -24.69 18.81
CA GLN A 29 -11.73 -25.36 18.27
C GLN A 29 -12.03 -26.81 17.81
N PRO A 30 -12.84 -27.63 18.52
CA PRO A 30 -13.27 -28.94 18.01
C PRO A 30 -14.02 -28.84 16.67
N THR A 31 -14.87 -27.82 16.48
CA THR A 31 -15.58 -27.59 15.22
C THR A 31 -14.61 -27.35 14.08
N LEU A 32 -13.64 -26.45 14.27
CA LEU A 32 -12.63 -26.17 13.25
C LEU A 32 -11.79 -27.41 12.89
N SER A 33 -11.42 -28.20 13.91
CA SER A 33 -10.65 -29.44 13.74
C SER A 33 -11.43 -30.50 12.95
N GLN A 34 -12.73 -30.65 13.22
CA GLN A 34 -13.61 -31.57 12.46
C GLN A 34 -13.75 -31.13 11.01
N PHE A 35 -13.87 -29.83 10.75
CA PHE A 35 -13.91 -29.29 9.40
C PHE A 35 -12.63 -29.56 8.63
N LEU A 36 -11.47 -29.33 9.25
CA LEU A 36 -10.20 -29.63 8.62
C LEU A 36 -10.11 -31.10 8.24
N ALA A 37 -10.38 -31.98 9.20
CA ALA A 37 -10.30 -33.44 8.98
C ALA A 37 -11.25 -33.88 7.85
N LYS A 38 -12.48 -33.36 7.81
CA LYS A 38 -13.44 -33.66 6.75
C LYS A 38 -12.95 -33.19 5.37
N GLN A 39 -12.40 -31.98 5.25
CA GLN A 39 -11.88 -31.46 3.99
C GLN A 39 -10.66 -32.25 3.52
N GLU A 40 -9.74 -32.61 4.42
CA GLU A 40 -8.58 -33.44 4.07
C GLU A 40 -9.00 -34.84 3.62
N GLN A 41 -10.04 -35.42 4.24
CA GLN A 41 -10.62 -36.69 3.80
C GLN A 41 -11.27 -36.59 2.42
N GLU A 42 -12.05 -35.54 2.13
CA GLU A 42 -12.70 -35.33 0.84
C GLU A 42 -11.68 -35.12 -0.29
N ILE A 43 -10.55 -34.46 0.00
CA ILE A 43 -9.45 -34.21 -0.94
C ILE A 43 -8.55 -35.44 -1.09
N GLY A 44 -8.52 -36.30 -0.09
CA GLY A 44 -7.64 -37.46 -0.04
C GLY A 44 -6.18 -37.13 0.27
N SER A 45 -5.91 -35.94 0.79
CA SER A 45 -4.56 -35.49 1.10
C SER A 45 -4.57 -34.46 2.24
N PRO A 46 -3.55 -34.44 3.12
CA PRO A 46 -3.46 -33.44 4.17
C PRO A 46 -3.19 -32.05 3.59
N LEU A 47 -3.93 -31.05 4.06
CA LEU A 47 -3.73 -29.65 3.73
C LEU A 47 -2.72 -28.97 4.65
N PHE A 48 -2.60 -29.47 5.88
CA PHE A 48 -1.67 -28.96 6.87
C PHE A 48 -0.74 -30.04 7.40
N GLN A 49 0.45 -29.62 7.78
CA GLN A 49 1.40 -30.38 8.59
C GLN A 49 1.72 -29.57 9.87
N ARG A 50 2.14 -30.26 10.92
CA ARG A 50 2.49 -29.62 12.18
C ARG A 50 4.00 -29.61 12.36
N ILE A 51 4.61 -28.41 12.26
CA ILE A 51 6.06 -28.23 12.46
C ILE A 51 6.25 -27.39 13.72
N ASN A 52 6.95 -27.94 14.72
CA ASN A 52 7.20 -27.27 16.01
C ASN A 52 5.91 -26.73 16.68
N GLY A 53 4.81 -27.49 16.56
CA GLY A 53 3.52 -27.10 17.13
C GLY A 53 2.69 -26.13 16.30
N VAL A 54 3.22 -25.61 15.19
CA VAL A 54 2.57 -24.65 14.28
C VAL A 54 1.98 -25.39 13.07
N TYR A 55 0.74 -25.04 12.70
CA TYR A 55 0.12 -25.54 11.48
C TYR A 55 0.68 -24.78 10.26
N THR A 56 1.32 -25.50 9.36
CA THR A 56 1.88 -24.99 8.10
C THR A 56 1.23 -25.73 6.93
N LEU A 57 0.99 -25.02 5.83
CA LEU A 57 0.42 -25.63 4.63
C LEU A 57 1.38 -26.67 4.01
N THR A 58 0.81 -27.79 3.59
CA THR A 58 1.49 -28.75 2.70
C THR A 58 1.53 -28.19 1.26
N PRO A 59 2.26 -28.80 0.30
CA PRO A 59 2.16 -28.41 -1.10
C PRO A 59 0.71 -28.45 -1.64
N VAL A 60 -0.07 -29.45 -1.25
CA VAL A 60 -1.52 -29.53 -1.58
C VAL A 60 -2.29 -28.41 -0.88
N GLY A 61 -1.97 -28.12 0.38
CA GLY A 61 -2.56 -27.03 1.14
C GLY A 61 -2.29 -25.65 0.51
N HIS A 62 -1.08 -25.41 -0.01
CA HIS A 62 -0.77 -24.18 -0.75
C HIS A 62 -1.64 -24.02 -2.01
N LEU A 63 -1.76 -25.10 -2.80
CA LEU A 63 -2.62 -25.12 -3.98
C LEU A 63 -4.08 -24.87 -3.59
N TYR A 64 -4.59 -25.57 -2.58
CA TYR A 64 -5.94 -25.38 -2.08
C TYR A 64 -6.19 -23.93 -1.60
N ALA A 65 -5.29 -23.37 -0.80
CA ALA A 65 -5.41 -21.99 -0.33
C ALA A 65 -5.39 -20.97 -1.46
N GLU A 66 -4.63 -21.19 -2.53
CA GLU A 66 -4.65 -20.33 -3.71
C GLU A 66 -6.02 -20.34 -4.39
N TYR A 67 -6.60 -21.52 -4.63
CA TYR A 67 -7.92 -21.63 -5.25
C TYR A 67 -9.04 -21.17 -4.29
N ALA A 68 -8.93 -21.43 -3.01
CA ALA A 68 -9.86 -20.93 -2.01
C ALA A 68 -10.00 -19.40 -2.05
N ARG A 69 -8.87 -18.68 -2.15
CA ARG A 69 -8.89 -17.21 -2.32
C ARG A 69 -9.59 -16.78 -3.62
N LYS A 70 -9.36 -17.49 -4.71
CA LYS A 70 -10.02 -17.19 -6.00
C LYS A 70 -11.53 -17.39 -5.92
N VAL A 71 -11.99 -18.48 -5.31
CA VAL A 71 -13.42 -18.79 -5.17
C VAL A 71 -14.10 -17.75 -4.25
N LEU A 72 -13.51 -17.42 -3.10
CA LEU A 72 -14.06 -16.37 -2.22
C LEU A 72 -14.10 -15.02 -2.90
N SER A 73 -13.08 -14.69 -3.70
CA SER A 73 -13.10 -13.47 -4.51
C SER A 73 -14.27 -13.45 -5.50
N LEU A 74 -14.49 -14.56 -6.23
CA LEU A 74 -15.60 -14.68 -7.18
C LEU A 74 -16.97 -14.59 -6.49
N THR A 75 -17.12 -15.17 -5.30
CA THR A 75 -18.36 -15.07 -4.51
C THR A 75 -18.64 -13.63 -4.11
N ASN A 76 -17.65 -12.94 -3.58
CA ASN A 76 -17.76 -11.52 -3.23
C ASN A 76 -18.08 -10.65 -4.45
N MET A 77 -17.52 -10.99 -5.62
CA MET A 77 -17.84 -10.33 -6.88
C MET A 77 -19.30 -10.52 -7.27
N LEU A 78 -19.77 -11.78 -7.24
CA LEU A 78 -21.16 -12.09 -7.57
C LEU A 78 -22.14 -11.33 -6.66
N GLU A 79 -21.91 -11.33 -5.36
CA GLU A 79 -22.76 -10.61 -4.41
C GLU A 79 -22.85 -9.10 -4.72
N LYS A 80 -21.70 -8.50 -5.05
CA LYS A 80 -21.65 -7.08 -5.46
C LYS A 80 -22.36 -6.83 -6.78
N ASP A 81 -22.17 -7.70 -7.76
CA ASP A 81 -22.79 -7.56 -9.07
C ASP A 81 -24.32 -7.73 -8.98
N VAL A 82 -24.80 -8.65 -8.15
CA VAL A 82 -26.23 -8.79 -7.84
C VAL A 82 -26.78 -7.55 -7.13
N GLN A 83 -26.05 -7.00 -6.15
CA GLN A 83 -26.44 -5.74 -5.48
C GLN A 83 -26.49 -4.56 -6.44
N ARG A 84 -25.60 -4.49 -7.44
CA ARG A 84 -25.61 -3.45 -8.49
C ARG A 84 -26.85 -3.49 -9.37
N LEU A 85 -27.36 -4.69 -9.65
CA LEU A 85 -28.59 -4.86 -10.44
C LEU A 85 -29.84 -4.45 -9.64
N SER A 86 -29.76 -4.40 -8.32
CA SER A 86 -30.91 -4.21 -7.45
C SER A 86 -31.16 -2.81 -6.91
N THR A 87 -30.56 -1.68 -7.46
CA THR A 87 -31.05 -0.30 -7.26
C THR A 87 -30.07 0.80 -6.83
N THR A 88 -28.90 0.51 -6.27
CA THR A 88 -27.94 1.59 -5.92
C THR A 88 -26.53 1.15 -6.30
N SER A 89 -25.98 1.72 -7.37
CA SER A 89 -24.56 1.48 -7.71
C SER A 89 -23.69 1.97 -6.56
N ARG A 90 -22.82 1.10 -6.06
CA ARG A 90 -21.84 1.42 -5.01
C ARG A 90 -20.44 1.26 -5.56
N ILE A 91 -19.56 2.21 -5.28
CA ILE A 91 -18.13 2.13 -5.59
C ILE A 91 -17.33 2.15 -4.29
N SER A 92 -16.52 1.13 -4.07
CA SER A 92 -15.60 1.09 -2.93
C SER A 92 -14.20 1.52 -3.38
N ILE A 93 -13.71 2.62 -2.80
CA ILE A 93 -12.44 3.23 -3.11
C ILE A 93 -11.47 3.00 -1.95
N GLY A 94 -10.27 2.47 -2.27
CA GLY A 94 -9.16 2.37 -1.34
C GLY A 94 -8.12 3.46 -1.58
N THR A 95 -7.42 3.87 -0.54
CA THR A 95 -6.28 4.78 -0.65
C THR A 95 -5.13 4.33 0.23
N SER A 96 -3.90 4.71 -0.12
CA SER A 96 -2.73 4.49 0.73
C SER A 96 -1.98 5.77 1.10
N THR A 97 -2.50 6.94 0.70
CA THR A 97 -1.85 8.23 0.97
C THR A 97 -2.87 9.36 1.17
N SER A 98 -2.51 10.34 2.00
CA SER A 98 -3.32 11.55 2.21
C SER A 98 -3.52 12.34 0.90
N ARG A 99 -2.55 12.33 -0.01
CA ARG A 99 -2.65 12.98 -1.32
C ARG A 99 -3.73 12.34 -2.20
N ALA A 100 -3.85 11.01 -2.16
CA ALA A 100 -4.93 10.32 -2.87
C ALA A 100 -6.30 10.73 -2.30
N ILE A 101 -6.42 10.87 -0.99
CA ILE A 101 -7.65 11.34 -0.34
C ILE A 101 -8.02 12.75 -0.83
N GLN A 102 -7.05 13.68 -0.86
CA GLN A 102 -7.27 15.04 -1.37
C GLN A 102 -7.74 15.04 -2.83
N MET A 103 -7.08 14.26 -3.69
CA MET A 103 -7.47 14.08 -5.09
C MET A 103 -8.91 13.56 -5.19
N ILE A 104 -9.24 12.48 -4.48
CA ILE A 104 -10.58 11.88 -4.51
C ILE A 104 -11.62 12.91 -4.08
N THR A 105 -11.39 13.63 -2.99
CA THR A 105 -12.30 14.68 -2.51
C THR A 105 -12.56 15.72 -3.60
N SER A 106 -11.53 16.12 -4.34
CA SER A 106 -11.67 17.10 -5.43
C SER A 106 -12.47 16.56 -6.61
N ILE A 107 -12.16 15.35 -7.08
CA ILE A 107 -12.84 14.76 -8.25
C ILE A 107 -14.26 14.30 -7.96
N LEU A 108 -14.61 14.03 -6.70
CA LEU A 108 -15.99 13.66 -6.32
C LEU A 108 -17.00 14.77 -6.58
N ILE A 109 -16.59 16.04 -6.59
CA ILE A 109 -17.44 17.17 -6.94
C ILE A 109 -17.98 17.01 -8.37
N ASP A 110 -17.09 16.69 -9.32
CA ASP A 110 -17.47 16.51 -10.72
C ASP A 110 -18.15 15.14 -10.94
N PHE A 111 -17.67 14.11 -10.27
CA PHE A 111 -18.30 12.79 -10.31
C PHE A 111 -19.78 12.82 -9.92
N ARG A 112 -20.13 13.54 -8.85
CA ARG A 112 -21.51 13.68 -8.36
C ARG A 112 -22.46 14.38 -9.31
N LYS A 113 -21.98 15.22 -10.23
CA LYS A 113 -22.81 15.86 -11.26
C LYS A 113 -23.43 14.83 -12.22
N TYR A 114 -22.67 13.79 -12.55
CA TYR A 114 -23.09 12.75 -13.51
C TYR A 114 -23.66 11.49 -12.82
N TYR A 115 -23.20 11.19 -11.63
CA TYR A 115 -23.57 9.98 -10.87
C TYR A 115 -24.05 10.32 -9.45
N PRO A 116 -25.13 11.11 -9.29
CA PRO A 116 -25.59 11.60 -7.98
C PRO A 116 -26.08 10.49 -7.05
N ARG A 117 -26.53 9.35 -7.61
CA ARG A 117 -27.09 8.23 -6.85
C ARG A 117 -26.08 7.14 -6.50
N VAL A 118 -24.84 7.22 -7.01
CA VAL A 118 -23.80 6.24 -6.68
C VAL A 118 -23.30 6.45 -5.25
N GLU A 119 -23.41 5.43 -4.42
CA GLU A 119 -22.82 5.44 -3.09
C GLU A 119 -21.31 5.22 -3.20
N ILE A 120 -20.51 6.02 -2.50
CA ILE A 120 -19.07 5.89 -2.45
C ILE A 120 -18.64 5.57 -1.02
N THR A 121 -17.87 4.49 -0.88
CA THR A 121 -17.20 4.14 0.37
C THR A 121 -15.70 4.38 0.19
N LEU A 122 -15.09 5.10 1.13
CA LEU A 122 -13.66 5.38 1.13
C LEU A 122 -12.98 4.69 2.30
N SER A 123 -11.93 3.91 2.03
CA SER A 123 -11.07 3.29 3.03
C SER A 123 -9.61 3.70 2.83
N ASN A 124 -8.84 3.73 3.92
CA ASN A 124 -7.43 4.07 3.86
C ASN A 124 -6.60 3.05 4.65
N ASP A 125 -5.59 2.48 3.98
CA ASP A 125 -4.67 1.53 4.58
C ASP A 125 -3.37 1.46 3.74
N ASN A 126 -2.41 0.65 4.14
CA ASN A 126 -1.16 0.47 3.40
C ASN A 126 -1.38 -0.25 2.05
N LEU A 127 -0.36 -0.15 1.18
CA LEU A 127 -0.39 -0.73 -0.16
C LEU A 127 -0.75 -2.22 -0.17
N GLN A 128 -0.20 -3.02 0.75
CA GLN A 128 -0.44 -4.47 0.77
C GLN A 128 -1.87 -4.81 1.13
N VAL A 129 -2.48 -4.09 2.06
CA VAL A 129 -3.90 -4.24 2.40
C VAL A 129 -4.77 -3.85 1.22
N MET A 130 -4.47 -2.73 0.53
CA MET A 130 -5.21 -2.31 -0.66
C MET A 130 -5.11 -3.32 -1.80
N ARG A 131 -3.93 -3.87 -2.08
CA ARG A 131 -3.75 -4.96 -3.05
C ARG A 131 -4.62 -6.16 -2.73
N ASN A 132 -4.60 -6.60 -1.48
CA ASN A 132 -5.41 -7.73 -1.03
C ASN A 132 -6.91 -7.44 -1.16
N ALA A 133 -7.32 -6.20 -0.86
CA ALA A 133 -8.71 -5.77 -0.96
C ALA A 133 -9.23 -5.77 -2.42
N ILE A 134 -8.43 -5.28 -3.38
CA ILE A 134 -8.72 -5.38 -4.82
C ILE A 134 -8.84 -6.85 -5.25
N ASN A 135 -7.86 -7.69 -4.88
CA ASN A 135 -7.86 -9.11 -5.25
C ASN A 135 -9.03 -9.89 -4.64
N LYS A 136 -9.50 -9.51 -3.45
CA LYS A 136 -10.69 -10.08 -2.77
C LYS A 136 -12.00 -9.46 -3.27
N GLY A 137 -11.94 -8.46 -4.13
CA GLY A 137 -13.14 -7.73 -4.58
C GLY A 137 -13.82 -6.89 -3.49
N THR A 138 -13.20 -6.63 -2.35
CA THR A 138 -13.75 -5.76 -1.30
C THR A 138 -13.54 -4.29 -1.58
N VAL A 139 -12.56 -3.94 -2.42
CA VAL A 139 -12.31 -2.62 -2.98
C VAL A 139 -12.37 -2.73 -4.50
N ASP A 140 -12.99 -1.76 -5.16
CA ASP A 140 -13.16 -1.73 -6.61
C ASP A 140 -12.01 -0.99 -7.31
N ILE A 141 -11.59 0.14 -6.73
CA ILE A 141 -10.52 1.00 -7.22
C ILE A 141 -9.66 1.41 -6.03
N ALA A 142 -8.33 1.29 -6.14
CA ALA A 142 -7.42 1.76 -5.10
C ALA A 142 -6.39 2.75 -5.66
N PHE A 143 -6.28 3.91 -5.04
CA PHE A 143 -5.26 4.93 -5.33
C PHE A 143 -4.10 4.77 -4.36
N VAL A 144 -2.97 4.31 -4.86
CA VAL A 144 -1.84 3.86 -4.04
C VAL A 144 -0.51 4.49 -4.47
N THR A 145 0.51 4.33 -3.63
CA THR A 145 1.90 4.56 -4.04
C THR A 145 2.68 3.27 -3.99
N THR A 146 3.51 3.03 -5.00
CA THR A 146 4.34 1.84 -5.16
C THR A 146 5.72 2.22 -5.72
N ASP A 147 6.65 1.32 -5.61
CA ASP A 147 7.99 1.37 -6.23
C ASP A 147 7.98 0.82 -7.66
N SER A 148 7.08 -0.11 -7.97
CA SER A 148 6.95 -0.74 -9.28
C SER A 148 5.49 -1.12 -9.60
N LEU A 149 5.12 -1.06 -10.87
CA LEU A 149 3.84 -1.55 -11.40
C LEU A 149 3.87 -3.04 -11.76
N GLU A 150 5.06 -3.60 -12.02
CA GLU A 150 5.22 -4.99 -12.48
C GLU A 150 4.86 -6.03 -11.41
N SER A 151 4.90 -5.65 -10.15
CA SER A 151 4.60 -6.54 -9.02
C SER A 151 3.09 -6.77 -8.77
N HIS A 152 2.20 -6.31 -9.66
CA HIS A 152 0.76 -6.30 -9.42
C HIS A 152 0.03 -7.35 -10.27
N LYS A 153 -0.74 -8.22 -9.59
CA LYS A 153 -1.71 -9.12 -10.26
C LYS A 153 -2.98 -8.37 -10.70
N ALA A 154 -3.28 -7.24 -10.07
CA ALA A 154 -4.37 -6.35 -10.46
C ALA A 154 -3.95 -5.50 -11.67
N GLU A 155 -4.90 -5.11 -12.50
CA GLU A 155 -4.66 -4.08 -13.52
C GLU A 155 -4.24 -2.78 -12.83
N SER A 156 -3.26 -2.10 -13.40
CA SER A 156 -2.71 -0.88 -12.82
C SER A 156 -2.47 0.19 -13.88
N LEU A 157 -2.68 1.43 -13.49
CA LEU A 157 -2.42 2.60 -14.31
C LEU A 157 -1.53 3.58 -13.54
N GLU A 158 -0.42 3.98 -14.13
CA GLU A 158 0.42 5.05 -13.58
C GLU A 158 -0.29 6.40 -13.69
N LEU A 159 -0.39 7.11 -12.58
CA LEU A 159 -0.86 8.49 -12.54
C LEU A 159 0.32 9.48 -12.62
N LYS A 160 1.36 9.22 -11.84
CA LYS A 160 2.54 10.10 -11.74
C LYS A 160 3.71 9.39 -11.09
N LYS A 161 4.90 9.64 -11.63
CA LYS A 161 6.18 9.29 -11.01
C LYS A 161 6.71 10.50 -10.24
N GLU A 162 7.08 10.31 -8.98
CA GLU A 162 7.49 11.38 -8.06
C GLU A 162 8.85 11.05 -7.43
N GLU A 163 9.79 11.99 -7.51
CA GLU A 163 11.13 11.82 -6.92
C GLU A 163 11.05 11.88 -5.38
N VAL A 164 11.84 11.05 -4.72
CA VAL A 164 12.08 11.11 -3.27
C VAL A 164 13.42 11.79 -3.04
N VAL A 165 13.42 12.88 -2.29
CA VAL A 165 14.60 13.68 -1.98
C VAL A 165 14.97 13.52 -0.51
N PHE A 166 16.25 13.74 -0.23
CA PHE A 166 16.77 13.79 1.14
C PHE A 166 16.72 15.23 1.65
N ALA A 167 16.00 15.43 2.75
CA ALA A 167 15.77 16.72 3.39
C ALA A 167 16.68 16.87 4.62
N VAL A 168 17.39 17.97 4.69
CA VAL A 168 18.40 18.28 5.73
C VAL A 168 18.17 19.69 6.24
N PRO A 169 18.22 19.95 7.57
CA PRO A 169 18.20 21.30 8.07
C PRO A 169 19.32 22.15 7.47
N SER A 170 19.03 23.36 6.97
CA SER A 170 20.05 24.23 6.36
C SER A 170 21.15 24.66 7.34
N THR A 171 20.90 24.54 8.64
CA THR A 171 21.87 24.77 9.72
C THR A 171 22.89 23.63 9.89
N HIS A 172 22.65 22.48 9.25
CA HIS A 172 23.58 21.33 9.34
C HIS A 172 24.96 21.71 8.78
N PRO A 173 26.08 21.34 9.46
CA PRO A 173 27.44 21.72 9.03
C PRO A 173 27.75 21.39 7.57
N TYR A 174 27.27 20.23 7.08
CA TYR A 174 27.44 19.85 5.67
C TYR A 174 26.78 20.87 4.74
N CYS A 175 25.56 21.34 5.05
CA CYS A 175 24.86 22.32 4.22
C CYS A 175 25.57 23.67 4.20
N GLN A 176 26.14 24.09 5.32
CA GLN A 176 26.89 25.34 5.42
C GLN A 176 28.20 25.33 4.63
N SER A 177 28.78 24.16 4.39
CA SER A 177 30.01 24.01 3.60
C SER A 177 29.77 24.02 2.08
N LEU A 178 28.50 24.00 1.63
CA LEU A 178 28.16 23.93 0.21
C LEU A 178 28.24 25.31 -0.46
N SER A 179 28.89 25.38 -1.62
CA SER A 179 28.80 26.58 -2.47
C SER A 179 27.42 26.68 -3.12
N SER A 180 26.76 27.81 -3.02
CA SER A 180 25.32 28.08 -3.28
C SER A 180 24.79 27.88 -4.71
N LYS A 181 25.53 27.27 -5.66
CA LYS A 181 25.19 27.27 -7.10
C LYS A 181 25.02 25.90 -7.77
N LYS A 182 25.10 24.77 -7.07
CA LYS A 182 24.94 23.45 -7.69
C LYS A 182 23.72 22.70 -7.14
N LYS A 183 22.94 22.09 -8.02
CA LYS A 183 22.03 20.99 -7.63
C LYS A 183 22.89 19.92 -6.95
N HIS A 184 22.69 19.69 -5.66
CA HIS A 184 23.44 18.70 -4.92
C HIS A 184 22.75 17.35 -5.01
N SER A 185 23.48 16.32 -5.49
CA SER A 185 23.07 14.92 -5.39
C SER A 185 23.99 14.18 -4.42
N LEU A 186 23.46 13.13 -3.80
CA LEU A 186 24.17 12.30 -2.85
C LEU A 186 24.04 10.82 -3.23
N THR A 187 25.19 10.15 -3.37
CA THR A 187 25.22 8.68 -3.39
C THR A 187 24.99 8.13 -1.99
N SER A 188 24.62 6.85 -1.88
CA SER A 188 24.46 6.16 -0.59
C SER A 188 25.71 6.30 0.30
N ALA A 189 26.91 6.08 -0.26
CA ALA A 189 28.17 6.22 0.47
C ALA A 189 28.43 7.64 0.98
N GLN A 190 28.11 8.66 0.19
CA GLN A 190 28.24 10.07 0.60
C GLN A 190 27.22 10.42 1.70
N LEU A 191 25.98 9.93 1.57
CA LEU A 191 24.96 10.14 2.59
C LEU A 191 25.38 9.50 3.92
N ILE A 192 25.81 8.26 3.92
CA ILE A 192 26.26 7.55 5.12
C ILE A 192 27.48 8.25 5.74
N LYS A 193 28.47 8.63 4.91
CA LYS A 193 29.68 9.32 5.38
C LYS A 193 29.38 10.65 6.07
N ASN A 194 28.46 11.45 5.53
CA ASN A 194 28.25 12.83 6.00
C ASN A 194 27.12 12.95 7.02
N PHE A 195 26.18 12.00 7.06
CA PHE A 195 24.98 12.04 7.89
C PHE A 195 24.78 10.79 8.76
N GLY A 196 25.66 9.80 8.71
CA GLY A 196 25.50 8.53 9.43
C GLY A 196 25.38 8.67 10.95
N SER A 197 25.95 9.71 11.55
CA SER A 197 25.81 10.04 12.97
C SER A 197 24.66 11.01 13.27
N THR A 198 23.97 11.50 12.27
CA THR A 198 22.84 12.43 12.44
C THR A 198 21.57 11.62 12.72
N PRO A 199 20.66 12.08 13.61
CA PRO A 199 19.37 11.41 13.80
C PRO A 199 18.50 11.44 12.54
N PHE A 200 17.91 10.29 12.18
CA PHE A 200 17.02 10.14 11.03
C PHE A 200 15.56 10.12 11.45
N ILE A 201 14.73 10.77 10.65
CA ILE A 201 13.27 10.72 10.73
C ILE A 201 12.81 9.92 9.50
N LEU A 202 12.23 8.74 9.74
CA LEU A 202 11.93 7.81 8.67
C LEU A 202 10.44 7.50 8.60
N GLN A 203 9.99 7.06 7.44
CA GLN A 203 8.67 6.45 7.35
C GLN A 203 8.63 5.07 8.03
N LEU A 204 7.43 4.69 8.49
CA LEU A 204 7.20 3.38 9.10
C LEU A 204 7.60 2.26 8.13
N LYS A 205 8.10 1.15 8.67
CA LYS A 205 8.35 -0.07 7.89
C LYS A 205 7.08 -0.50 7.16
N GLY A 206 7.23 -0.98 5.92
CA GLY A 206 6.10 -1.37 5.06
C GLY A 206 5.56 -0.22 4.18
N SER A 207 6.03 1.03 4.35
CA SER A 207 5.74 2.10 3.40
C SER A 207 6.63 2.01 2.15
N CYS A 208 6.13 2.46 1.02
CA CYS A 208 6.87 2.51 -0.25
C CYS A 208 8.21 3.29 -0.10
N ILE A 209 8.18 4.47 0.52
CA ILE A 209 9.40 5.27 0.71
C ILE A 209 10.40 4.56 1.61
N ARG A 210 9.95 3.92 2.70
CA ARG A 210 10.86 3.18 3.59
C ARG A 210 11.53 2.03 2.86
N TYR A 211 10.80 1.31 2.03
CA TYR A 211 11.36 0.24 1.20
C TYR A 211 12.44 0.77 0.24
N LEU A 212 12.15 1.86 -0.49
CA LEU A 212 13.10 2.49 -1.42
C LEU A 212 14.37 2.96 -0.70
N VAL A 213 14.22 3.57 0.47
CA VAL A 213 15.34 4.10 1.27
C VAL A 213 16.18 2.96 1.85
N ASP A 214 15.56 1.91 2.38
CA ASP A 214 16.28 0.74 2.90
C ASP A 214 17.07 0.01 1.79
N ALA A 215 16.53 -0.04 0.57
CA ALA A 215 17.24 -0.56 -0.58
C ALA A 215 18.39 0.35 -1.05
N PHE A 216 18.26 1.68 -0.91
CA PHE A 216 19.26 2.65 -1.33
C PHE A 216 20.54 2.59 -0.50
N TRP A 217 20.44 2.50 0.82
CA TRP A 217 21.63 2.45 1.68
C TRP A 217 22.12 1.03 1.99
N GLY A 218 21.34 -0.01 1.63
CA GLY A 218 21.74 -1.40 1.82
C GLY A 218 21.55 -1.90 3.26
N LYS A 219 22.01 -3.14 3.51
CA LYS A 219 21.81 -3.84 4.78
C LYS A 219 22.86 -3.48 5.84
N ASP A 220 23.99 -2.94 5.42
CA ASP A 220 25.16 -2.71 6.29
C ASP A 220 25.07 -1.37 7.05
N PHE A 221 24.09 -0.55 6.75
CA PHE A 221 23.85 0.72 7.43
C PHE A 221 22.61 0.66 8.31
N THR A 222 22.80 0.99 9.59
CA THR A 222 21.71 1.17 10.55
C THR A 222 21.64 2.63 10.97
N PRO A 223 20.61 3.39 10.57
CA PRO A 223 20.49 4.81 10.92
C PRO A 223 20.20 4.99 12.41
N LEU A 224 20.74 6.06 13.00
CA LEU A 224 20.32 6.54 14.30
C LEU A 224 18.89 7.10 14.17
N LEU A 225 17.90 6.36 14.68
CA LEU A 225 16.49 6.71 14.50
C LEU A 225 16.03 7.72 15.57
N ALA A 226 15.62 8.92 15.14
CA ALA A 226 14.97 9.90 16.01
C ALA A 226 13.47 9.65 16.12
N CYS A 227 12.80 9.38 14.98
CA CYS A 227 11.35 9.19 14.91
C CYS A 227 10.96 8.34 13.70
N SER A 228 9.85 7.62 13.83
CA SER A 228 9.17 6.97 12.70
C SER A 228 7.73 7.45 12.61
N THR A 229 7.27 7.81 11.40
CA THR A 229 5.92 8.33 11.14
C THR A 229 5.36 7.78 9.83
N SER A 230 4.04 7.73 9.69
CA SER A 230 3.36 7.41 8.42
C SER A 230 3.19 8.62 7.49
N HIS A 231 3.43 9.84 7.99
CA HIS A 231 3.11 11.08 7.28
C HIS A 231 4.37 11.81 6.78
N ALA A 232 4.46 12.02 5.47
CA ALA A 232 5.57 12.76 4.86
C ALA A 232 5.64 14.23 5.35
N GLN A 233 4.49 14.88 5.59
CA GLN A 233 4.43 16.22 6.12
C GLN A 233 5.10 16.30 7.50
N SER A 234 4.84 15.33 8.39
CA SER A 234 5.47 15.30 9.70
C SER A 234 7.00 15.17 9.63
N ILE A 235 7.52 14.47 8.62
CA ILE A 235 8.97 14.40 8.39
C ILE A 235 9.50 15.82 8.04
N TRP A 236 8.82 16.50 7.13
CA TRP A 236 9.17 17.86 6.75
C TRP A 236 9.19 18.81 7.96
N ASP A 237 8.14 18.80 8.78
CA ASP A 237 7.99 19.63 9.96
C ASP A 237 9.12 19.38 10.98
N MET A 238 9.45 18.10 11.22
CA MET A 238 10.52 17.72 12.14
C MET A 238 11.91 18.08 11.60
N VAL A 239 12.17 17.96 10.29
CA VAL A 239 13.42 18.44 9.68
C VAL A 239 13.54 19.95 9.78
N ALA A 240 12.47 20.68 9.48
CA ALA A 240 12.41 22.14 9.64
C ALA A 240 12.69 22.61 11.06
N SER A 241 12.35 21.78 12.05
CA SER A 241 12.57 22.00 13.48
C SER A 241 13.93 21.49 14.00
N ASN A 242 14.87 21.12 13.12
CA ASN A 242 16.20 20.60 13.49
C ASN A 242 16.20 19.32 14.34
N ILE A 243 15.15 18.49 14.28
CA ILE A 243 15.08 17.22 15.02
C ILE A 243 15.97 16.16 14.38
N GLY A 244 16.16 16.23 13.05
CA GLY A 244 16.99 15.29 12.31
C GLY A 244 16.89 15.48 10.80
N VAL A 245 17.32 14.46 10.05
CA VAL A 245 17.28 14.43 8.59
C VAL A 245 16.30 13.36 8.11
N GLY A 246 15.75 13.50 6.90
CA GLY A 246 14.73 12.55 6.46
C GLY A 246 14.53 12.50 4.94
N PHE A 247 13.72 11.53 4.49
CA PHE A 247 13.40 11.38 3.09
C PHE A 247 11.93 11.73 2.87
N ILE A 248 11.71 12.63 1.91
CA ILE A 248 10.37 13.10 1.57
C ILE A 248 10.17 13.11 0.05
N PRO A 249 8.96 12.86 -0.45
CA PRO A 249 8.68 13.04 -1.86
C PRO A 249 8.61 14.53 -2.22
N THR A 250 8.98 14.86 -3.45
CA THR A 250 9.09 16.26 -3.92
C THR A 250 7.81 17.08 -3.74
N GLY A 251 6.65 16.46 -3.82
CA GLY A 251 5.38 17.14 -3.55
C GLY A 251 5.15 17.54 -2.09
N TYR A 252 6.02 17.11 -1.17
CA TYR A 252 6.06 17.56 0.23
C TYR A 252 7.34 18.35 0.53
N ALA A 253 8.08 18.75 -0.51
CA ALA A 253 9.34 19.47 -0.42
C ALA A 253 9.20 20.90 -0.99
N PRO A 254 8.36 21.78 -0.42
CA PRO A 254 8.27 23.15 -0.89
C PRO A 254 9.59 23.87 -0.69
N PRO A 255 9.94 24.86 -1.52
CA PRO A 255 11.09 25.72 -1.28
C PRO A 255 10.98 26.34 0.11
N ALA A 256 11.99 26.11 0.95
CA ALA A 256 12.01 26.59 2.32
C ALA A 256 13.45 26.94 2.72
N PRO A 257 13.72 28.14 3.28
CA PRO A 257 15.08 28.56 3.61
C PRO A 257 15.72 27.73 4.71
N GLN A 258 14.89 27.11 5.58
CA GLN A 258 15.33 26.28 6.70
C GLN A 258 15.70 24.84 6.29
N ILE A 259 15.42 24.40 5.07
CA ILE A 259 15.68 23.04 4.61
C ILE A 259 16.45 23.04 3.29
N THR A 260 17.50 22.26 3.23
CA THR A 260 18.25 21.95 2.01
C THR A 260 17.83 20.57 1.51
N TYR A 261 17.46 20.48 0.23
CA TYR A 261 17.06 19.24 -0.41
C TYR A 261 18.17 18.70 -1.31
N PHE A 262 18.43 17.42 -1.20
CA PHE A 262 19.38 16.69 -2.04
C PHE A 262 18.64 15.66 -2.89
N SER A 263 18.92 15.64 -4.17
CA SER A 263 18.58 14.50 -5.03
C SER A 263 19.45 13.30 -4.64
N LEU A 264 18.99 12.09 -4.89
CA LEU A 264 19.76 10.88 -4.61
C LEU A 264 20.34 10.29 -5.89
N GLU A 265 21.44 9.56 -5.77
CA GLU A 265 22.09 8.92 -6.91
C GLU A 265 22.39 7.44 -6.60
N PRO A 266 21.67 6.49 -7.25
CA PRO A 266 20.60 6.72 -8.24
C PRO A 266 19.37 7.41 -7.65
N LYS A 267 18.62 8.13 -8.50
CA LYS A 267 17.37 8.78 -8.08
C LYS A 267 16.35 7.76 -7.62
N LEU A 268 15.71 8.04 -6.49
CA LEU A 268 14.60 7.24 -5.99
C LEU A 268 13.27 7.82 -6.45
N TYR A 269 12.39 6.95 -6.93
CA TYR A 269 11.07 7.35 -7.36
C TYR A 269 10.00 6.49 -6.72
N ARG A 270 8.91 7.10 -6.29
CA ARG A 270 7.66 6.42 -6.04
C ARG A 270 6.68 6.68 -7.17
N ILE A 271 5.79 5.75 -7.41
CA ILE A 271 4.77 5.82 -8.45
C ILE A 271 3.41 5.97 -7.77
N HIS A 272 2.68 7.02 -8.10
CA HIS A 272 1.26 7.11 -7.83
C HIS A 272 0.52 6.31 -8.87
N ALA A 273 -0.29 5.36 -8.44
CA ALA A 273 -0.99 4.44 -9.33
C ALA A 273 -2.45 4.24 -8.91
N VAL A 274 -3.26 3.88 -9.89
CA VAL A 274 -4.59 3.31 -9.67
C VAL A 274 -4.47 1.81 -9.86
N LEU A 275 -4.93 1.04 -8.88
CA LEU A 275 -5.17 -0.38 -9.01
C LEU A 275 -6.67 -0.60 -9.14
N PHE A 276 -7.10 -1.48 -10.02
CA PHE A 276 -8.51 -1.74 -10.24
C PHE A 276 -8.76 -3.18 -10.71
N ARG A 277 -9.98 -3.61 -10.59
CA ARG A 277 -10.46 -4.85 -11.18
C ARG A 277 -10.75 -4.62 -12.66
N LYS A 278 -10.22 -5.48 -13.52
CA LYS A 278 -10.35 -5.39 -14.99
C LYS A 278 -11.80 -5.35 -15.46
N ASP A 279 -12.64 -6.16 -14.83
CA ASP A 279 -14.06 -6.28 -15.16
C ASP A 279 -14.87 -5.01 -14.88
N LEU A 280 -14.44 -4.21 -13.89
CA LEU A 280 -15.15 -3.00 -13.47
C LEU A 280 -14.78 -1.75 -14.26
N ILE A 281 -13.58 -1.68 -14.82
CA ILE A 281 -13.12 -0.46 -15.51
C ILE A 281 -13.89 -0.21 -16.83
N THR A 282 -14.63 -1.19 -17.31
CA THR A 282 -15.52 -1.05 -18.48
C THR A 282 -16.86 -0.43 -18.11
N GLU A 283 -17.25 -0.43 -16.84
CA GLU A 283 -18.49 0.18 -16.38
C GLU A 283 -18.37 1.70 -16.31
N ALA A 284 -19.40 2.39 -16.81
CA ALA A 284 -19.39 3.85 -16.95
C ALA A 284 -19.03 4.62 -15.67
N PRO A 285 -19.58 4.35 -14.46
CA PRO A 285 -19.21 5.12 -13.27
C PRO A 285 -17.76 4.86 -12.83
N HIS A 286 -17.25 3.64 -12.92
CA HIS A 286 -15.87 3.31 -12.52
C HIS A 286 -14.84 3.93 -13.46
N LYS A 287 -15.06 3.76 -14.77
CA LYS A 287 -14.21 4.37 -15.80
C LYS A 287 -14.15 5.88 -15.66
N TYR A 288 -15.31 6.53 -15.51
CA TYR A 288 -15.38 7.98 -15.37
C TYR A 288 -14.61 8.47 -14.14
N LEU A 289 -14.68 7.76 -12.99
CA LEU A 289 -13.92 8.10 -11.80
C LEU A 289 -12.40 8.02 -12.02
N VAL A 290 -11.95 6.97 -12.72
CA VAL A 290 -10.52 6.81 -13.06
C VAL A 290 -10.08 7.89 -14.04
N ASP A 291 -10.88 8.21 -15.05
CA ASP A 291 -10.58 9.28 -16.03
C ASP A 291 -10.47 10.64 -15.34
N LEU A 292 -11.36 10.96 -14.39
CA LEU A 292 -11.24 12.16 -13.56
C LEU A 292 -9.94 12.18 -12.75
N ALA A 293 -9.52 11.06 -12.16
CA ALA A 293 -8.28 10.98 -11.39
C ALA A 293 -7.05 11.18 -12.28
N VAL A 294 -7.05 10.60 -13.48
CA VAL A 294 -5.98 10.79 -14.48
C VAL A 294 -5.85 12.25 -14.88
N ASN A 295 -6.99 12.91 -15.17
CA ASN A 295 -7.01 14.32 -15.56
C ASN A 295 -6.54 15.22 -14.40
N TYR A 296 -7.04 14.97 -13.19
CA TYR A 296 -6.60 15.69 -12.00
C TYR A 296 -5.08 15.58 -11.78
N ALA A 297 -4.52 14.37 -11.90
CA ALA A 297 -3.09 14.17 -11.74
C ALA A 297 -2.27 14.92 -12.79
N LYS A 298 -2.71 14.91 -14.06
CA LYS A 298 -2.06 15.65 -15.14
C LYS A 298 -2.06 17.17 -14.92
N GLU A 299 -3.15 17.71 -14.38
CA GLU A 299 -3.32 19.14 -14.19
C GLU A 299 -2.65 19.66 -12.91
N ASN A 300 -2.81 18.94 -11.79
CA ASN A 300 -2.45 19.43 -10.46
C ASN A 300 -1.12 18.92 -9.94
N TRP A 301 -0.55 17.84 -10.54
CA TRP A 301 0.71 17.25 -10.11
C TRP A 301 1.88 17.57 -11.06
N LYS A 302 1.82 18.70 -11.79
CA LYS A 302 2.85 19.08 -12.79
C LYS A 302 4.20 19.39 -12.19
N ASN A 303 4.26 19.87 -10.97
CA ASN A 303 5.46 20.45 -10.33
C ASN A 303 6.08 19.54 -9.25
N PHE A 304 5.97 18.21 -9.39
CA PHE A 304 6.59 17.27 -8.47
C PHE A 304 7.79 16.57 -9.07
#